data_e59ef34ac7e215dd92f5844109896a29
#
_entry.id   e59ef34ac7e215dd92f5844109896a29
#
_cell.length_a   1.000
_cell.length_b   1.000
_cell.length_c   1.000
_cell.angle_alpha   90.00
_cell.angle_beta   90.00
_cell.angle_gamma   90.00
#
_symmetry.space_group_name_H-M   'P 1'
#
loop_
_entity.id
_entity.type
_entity.pdbx_description
1 polymer ?
#
loop_
_entity_poly.entity_id
_entity_poly.type
_entity_poly.pdbx_seq_one_letter_code
_entity_poly.pdbx_strand_id
1 'polypeptide(L)'
;MPAAAPHTPLSDAEFREVAGGVLAGIEATVDRWLQNDVIDIDANRTGGMLELSFPNGSQIVVNTQPPLQELWLAARSGGFHFKHIEGGWRDTRNGGDFHAVLSACASEQGGKTLTFSSD
;
A
#
# COMPACT_ATOMS: atom_id res chain seq x y z
N MET A 1 -14.65 -21.65 20.86
CA MET A 1 -14.28 -20.80 20.86
C MET A 1 -14.70 -19.94 20.08
N PRO A 2 -15.06 -19.18 20.45
CA PRO A 2 -15.35 -18.32 19.48
C PRO A 2 -14.22 -18.26 18.62
N ALA A 3 -14.52 -18.14 17.51
CA ALA A 3 -13.52 -17.78 16.64
C ALA A 3 -12.79 -16.64 17.22
N ALA A 4 -11.56 -16.70 17.17
CA ALA A 4 -10.77 -15.58 17.54
C ALA A 4 -11.21 -14.39 16.75
N ALA A 5 -11.09 -13.24 17.32
CA ALA A 5 -11.32 -12.00 16.59
C ALA A 5 -10.51 -12.05 15.30
N PRO A 6 -11.04 -11.51 14.20
CA PRO A 6 -10.33 -11.55 12.92
C PRO A 6 -8.95 -10.93 13.01
N HIS A 7 -8.73 -10.02 13.96
CA HIS A 7 -7.41 -9.44 14.14
C HIS A 7 -7.20 -9.13 15.60
N THR A 8 -5.93 -9.11 16.00
CA THR A 8 -5.51 -8.62 17.30
C THR A 8 -4.86 -7.26 17.04
N PRO A 9 -5.26 -6.23 17.78
CA PRO A 9 -4.64 -4.92 17.61
C PRO A 9 -3.13 -5.00 17.81
N LEU A 10 -2.39 -4.29 16.99
CA LEU A 10 -0.95 -4.17 17.12
C LEU A 10 -0.62 -3.12 18.17
N SER A 11 0.53 -3.23 18.80
CA SER A 11 1.04 -2.11 19.57
C SER A 11 1.41 -0.98 18.61
N ASP A 12 1.58 0.24 19.14
CA ASP A 12 1.99 1.36 18.31
C ASP A 12 3.31 1.09 17.61
N ALA A 13 4.26 0.47 18.33
CA ALA A 13 5.55 0.15 17.74
C ALA A 13 5.42 -0.91 16.65
N GLU A 14 4.61 -1.95 16.90
CA GLU A 14 4.36 -2.99 15.91
C GLU A 14 3.69 -2.43 14.66
N PHE A 15 2.70 -1.56 14.86
CA PHE A 15 2.02 -0.95 13.71
C PHE A 15 3.00 -0.15 12.87
N ARG A 16 3.84 0.69 13.52
CA ARG A 16 4.81 1.49 12.78
C ARG A 16 5.78 0.61 12.01
N GLU A 17 6.21 -0.50 12.60
CA GLU A 17 7.15 -1.41 11.93
C GLU A 17 6.49 -2.09 10.74
N VAL A 18 5.30 -2.66 10.92
CA VAL A 18 4.61 -3.40 9.85
C VAL A 18 4.19 -2.45 8.74
N ALA A 19 3.59 -1.32 9.08
CA ALA A 19 3.16 -0.35 8.07
C ALA A 19 4.36 0.28 7.36
N GLY A 20 5.42 0.60 8.11
CA GLY A 20 6.64 1.13 7.51
C GLY A 20 7.28 0.15 6.55
N GLY A 21 7.20 -1.14 6.86
CA GLY A 21 7.69 -2.18 5.96
C GLY A 21 6.93 -2.22 4.63
N VAL A 22 5.62 -1.97 4.68
CA VAL A 22 4.82 -1.88 3.45
C VAL A 22 5.31 -0.73 2.57
N LEU A 23 5.50 0.46 3.17
CA LEU A 23 5.98 1.61 2.40
C LEU A 23 7.37 1.36 1.83
N ALA A 24 8.26 0.77 2.62
CA ALA A 24 9.61 0.46 2.16
C ALA A 24 9.62 -0.55 1.02
N GLY A 25 8.72 -1.54 1.07
CA GLY A 25 8.58 -2.52 0.01
C GLY A 25 8.11 -1.91 -1.30
N ILE A 26 7.19 -0.95 -1.21
CA ILE A 26 6.72 -0.23 -2.40
C ILE A 26 7.87 0.58 -2.99
N GLU A 27 8.62 1.30 -2.16
CA GLU A 27 9.76 2.09 -2.63
C GLU A 27 10.79 1.19 -3.34
N ALA A 28 11.11 0.05 -2.75
CA ALA A 28 12.07 -0.88 -3.34
C ALA A 28 11.57 -1.42 -4.69
N THR A 29 10.27 -1.68 -4.80
CA THR A 29 9.68 -2.20 -6.02
C THR A 29 9.77 -1.16 -7.15
N VAL A 30 9.37 0.09 -6.90
CA VAL A 30 9.41 1.12 -7.95
C VAL A 30 10.86 1.44 -8.33
N ASP A 31 11.79 1.38 -7.37
CA ASP A 31 13.21 1.59 -7.67
C ASP A 31 13.74 0.49 -8.61
N ARG A 32 13.36 -0.75 -8.35
CA ARG A 32 13.73 -1.88 -9.20
C ARG A 32 13.15 -1.73 -10.61
N TRP A 33 11.91 -1.24 -10.72
CA TRP A 33 11.30 -0.99 -12.03
C TRP A 33 12.04 0.08 -12.82
N LEU A 34 12.51 1.13 -12.13
CA LEU A 34 13.31 2.17 -12.78
C LEU A 34 14.62 1.58 -13.30
N GLN A 35 15.31 0.79 -12.46
CA GLN A 35 16.59 0.19 -12.83
C GLN A 35 16.46 -0.77 -14.03
N ASN A 36 15.30 -1.42 -14.16
CA ASN A 36 15.06 -2.40 -15.21
C ASN A 36 14.28 -1.83 -16.39
N ASP A 37 14.14 -0.51 -16.46
CA ASP A 37 13.44 0.18 -17.55
C ASP A 37 11.99 -0.28 -17.72
N VAL A 38 11.33 -0.66 -16.62
CA VAL A 38 9.92 -1.05 -16.67
C VAL A 38 9.03 0.20 -16.71
N ILE A 39 9.22 1.09 -15.74
CA ILE A 39 8.47 2.35 -15.66
C ILE A 39 9.21 3.27 -14.70
N ASP A 40 9.13 4.58 -14.95
CA ASP A 40 9.72 5.60 -14.08
C ASP A 40 8.66 6.21 -13.20
N ILE A 41 8.49 5.64 -12.00
CA ILE A 41 7.59 6.17 -10.98
C ILE A 41 8.45 6.83 -9.90
N ASP A 42 8.22 8.11 -9.64
CA ASP A 42 8.89 8.80 -8.55
C ASP A 42 8.21 8.46 -7.23
N ALA A 43 8.99 7.99 -6.26
CA ALA A 43 8.49 7.71 -4.91
C ALA A 43 9.04 8.78 -3.97
N ASN A 44 8.15 9.49 -3.30
CA ASN A 44 8.53 10.54 -2.35
C ASN A 44 7.89 10.25 -1.01
N ARG A 45 8.72 9.92 -0.02
CA ARG A 45 8.24 9.54 1.30
C ARG A 45 8.46 10.68 2.29
N THR A 46 7.40 11.02 3.03
CA THR A 46 7.45 12.04 4.08
C THR A 46 6.72 11.47 5.28
N GLY A 47 7.46 11.11 6.33
CA GLY A 47 6.86 10.49 7.50
C GLY A 47 6.13 9.21 7.13
N GLY A 48 4.85 9.14 7.46
CA GLY A 48 4.01 7.98 7.16
C GLY A 48 3.27 8.08 5.84
N MET A 49 3.66 8.99 4.96
CA MET A 49 3.01 9.17 3.67
C MET A 49 3.99 8.89 2.54
N LEU A 50 3.55 8.13 1.56
CA LEU A 50 4.32 7.81 0.38
C LEU A 50 3.53 8.25 -0.86
N GLU A 51 4.12 9.14 -1.67
CA GLU A 51 3.52 9.59 -2.90
C GLU A 51 4.22 8.95 -4.08
N LEU A 52 3.44 8.35 -4.97
CA LEU A 52 3.94 7.75 -6.20
C LEU A 52 3.46 8.62 -7.36
N SER A 53 4.40 9.18 -8.12
CA SER A 53 4.09 10.03 -9.27
C SER A 53 4.42 9.28 -10.55
N PHE A 54 3.41 9.11 -11.39
CA PHE A 54 3.52 8.34 -12.64
C PHE A 54 3.95 9.26 -13.79
N PRO A 55 4.53 8.69 -14.86
CA PRO A 55 4.98 9.49 -16.00
C PRO A 55 3.89 10.35 -16.63
N ASN A 56 2.63 9.93 -16.54
CA ASN A 56 1.51 10.68 -17.11
C ASN A 56 0.99 11.78 -16.18
N GLY A 57 1.66 12.01 -15.04
CA GLY A 57 1.26 13.04 -14.10
C GLY A 57 0.26 12.61 -13.05
N SER A 58 -0.26 11.39 -13.14
CA SER A 58 -1.18 10.88 -12.12
C SER A 58 -0.40 10.45 -10.88
N GLN A 59 -1.09 10.34 -9.75
CA GLN A 59 -0.47 9.99 -8.48
C GLN A 59 -1.24 8.91 -7.75
N ILE A 60 -0.52 8.16 -6.93
CA ILE A 60 -1.09 7.29 -5.91
C ILE A 60 -0.45 7.68 -4.59
N VAL A 61 -1.25 7.81 -3.54
CA VAL A 61 -0.75 8.13 -2.20
C VAL A 61 -1.11 7.00 -1.25
N VAL A 62 -0.11 6.52 -0.51
CA VAL A 62 -0.32 5.55 0.57
C VAL A 62 0.03 6.25 1.86
N ASN A 63 -0.88 6.24 2.82
CA ASN A 63 -0.75 6.99 4.05
C ASN A 63 -1.05 6.10 5.24
N THR A 64 -0.16 6.09 6.24
CA THR A 64 -0.39 5.35 7.46
C THR A 64 -1.24 6.20 8.41
N GLN A 65 -2.20 5.55 9.09
CA GLN A 65 -3.09 6.21 10.06
C GLN A 65 -2.94 5.51 11.41
N PRO A 66 -1.93 5.90 12.21
CA PRO A 66 -1.65 5.20 13.47
C PRO A 66 -2.81 5.14 14.45
N PRO A 67 -3.59 6.22 14.69
CA PRO A 67 -4.69 6.13 15.65
C PRO A 67 -5.73 5.09 15.29
N LEU A 68 -5.90 4.80 13.99
CA LEU A 68 -6.87 3.82 13.51
C LEU A 68 -6.21 2.49 13.19
N GLN A 69 -4.89 2.43 13.20
CA GLN A 69 -4.11 1.28 12.76
C GLN A 69 -4.51 0.84 11.34
N GLU A 70 -4.60 1.81 10.44
CA GLU A 70 -4.99 1.59 9.05
C GLU A 70 -3.94 2.08 8.08
N LEU A 71 -3.95 1.49 6.88
CA LEU A 71 -3.30 2.04 5.70
C LEU A 71 -4.38 2.62 4.81
N TRP A 72 -4.18 3.83 4.34
CA TRP A 72 -5.10 4.47 3.41
C TRP A 72 -4.41 4.60 2.06
N LEU A 73 -5.15 4.30 1.00
CA LEU A 73 -4.65 4.36 -0.36
C LEU A 73 -5.58 5.26 -1.16
N ALA A 74 -5.01 6.29 -1.80
CA ALA A 74 -5.75 7.19 -2.67
C ALA A 74 -5.19 7.05 -4.09
N ALA A 75 -6.05 6.70 -5.03
CA ALA A 75 -5.70 6.52 -6.43
C ALA A 75 -6.73 7.24 -7.27
N ARG A 76 -6.48 7.31 -8.58
CA ARG A 76 -7.42 7.94 -9.50
C ARG A 76 -8.79 7.25 -9.46
N SER A 77 -8.81 5.94 -9.25
CA SER A 77 -10.06 5.18 -9.21
C SER A 77 -10.82 5.31 -7.88
N GLY A 78 -10.21 5.83 -6.83
CA GLY A 78 -10.90 6.02 -5.56
C GLY A 78 -10.00 5.92 -4.35
N GLY A 79 -10.60 5.96 -3.16
CA GLY A 79 -9.92 5.84 -1.90
C GLY A 79 -10.28 4.54 -1.18
N PHE A 80 -9.29 3.96 -0.49
CA PHE A 80 -9.44 2.66 0.15
C PHE A 80 -8.78 2.69 1.52
N HIS A 81 -9.37 2.02 2.51
CA HIS A 81 -8.84 1.89 3.85
C HIS A 81 -8.61 0.41 4.17
N PHE A 82 -7.46 0.09 4.75
CA PHE A 82 -7.07 -1.29 5.04
C PHE A 82 -6.68 -1.45 6.49
N LYS A 83 -7.12 -2.56 7.11
CA LYS A 83 -6.72 -2.95 8.45
C LYS A 83 -5.86 -4.20 8.38
N HIS A 84 -5.00 -4.36 9.38
CA HIS A 84 -4.14 -5.53 9.49
C HIS A 84 -4.94 -6.69 10.11
N ILE A 85 -5.21 -7.72 9.32
CA ILE A 85 -6.02 -8.86 9.72
C ILE A 85 -5.28 -10.13 9.31
N GLU A 86 -4.97 -10.96 10.31
CA GLU A 86 -4.33 -12.27 10.05
C GLU A 86 -3.09 -12.18 9.16
N GLY A 87 -2.24 -11.22 9.46
CA GLY A 87 -0.97 -11.08 8.76
C GLY A 87 -1.05 -10.35 7.42
N GLY A 88 -2.24 -9.88 7.01
CA GLY A 88 -2.41 -9.14 5.77
C GLY A 88 -3.14 -7.84 5.99
N TRP A 89 -3.10 -6.98 4.98
CA TRP A 89 -3.83 -5.72 5.01
C TRP A 89 -5.08 -5.88 4.16
N ARG A 90 -6.26 -5.77 4.80
CA ARG A 90 -7.56 -6.06 4.17
C ARG A 90 -8.43 -4.82 4.11
N ASP A 91 -9.06 -4.59 2.96
CA ASP A 91 -10.00 -3.51 2.76
C ASP A 91 -11.13 -3.62 3.78
N THR A 92 -11.42 -2.50 4.47
CA THR A 92 -12.41 -2.50 5.54
C THR A 92 -13.83 -2.70 5.04
N ARG A 93 -14.07 -2.57 3.73
CA ARG A 93 -15.40 -2.71 3.13
C ARG A 93 -15.62 -4.10 2.53
N ASN A 94 -14.62 -4.68 1.86
CA ASN A 94 -14.84 -5.92 1.13
C ASN A 94 -13.77 -6.99 1.36
N GLY A 95 -12.78 -6.71 2.22
CA GLY A 95 -11.73 -7.68 2.54
C GLY A 95 -10.66 -7.84 1.48
N GLY A 96 -10.63 -6.98 0.46
CA GLY A 96 -9.62 -7.07 -0.60
C GLY A 96 -8.21 -6.88 -0.07
N ASP A 97 -7.24 -7.53 -0.71
CA ASP A 97 -5.84 -7.44 -0.31
C ASP A 97 -5.21 -6.13 -0.77
N PHE A 98 -4.46 -5.48 0.12
CA PHE A 98 -3.84 -4.19 -0.17
C PHE A 98 -2.97 -4.23 -1.42
N HIS A 99 -2.08 -5.22 -1.50
CA HIS A 99 -1.14 -5.29 -2.62
C HIS A 99 -1.85 -5.57 -3.95
N ALA A 100 -2.94 -6.34 -3.92
CA ALA A 100 -3.73 -6.58 -5.11
C ALA A 100 -4.44 -5.31 -5.58
N VAL A 101 -5.01 -4.55 -4.63
CA VAL A 101 -5.69 -3.29 -4.95
C VAL A 101 -4.69 -2.26 -5.48
N LEU A 102 -3.54 -2.13 -4.81
CA LEU A 102 -2.49 -1.22 -5.25
C LEU A 102 -2.01 -1.59 -6.65
N SER A 103 -1.81 -2.89 -6.91
CA SER A 103 -1.36 -3.37 -8.22
C SER A 103 -2.36 -3.01 -9.32
N ALA A 104 -3.66 -3.18 -9.04
CA ALA A 104 -4.70 -2.83 -10.01
C ALA A 104 -4.70 -1.32 -10.30
N CYS A 105 -4.61 -0.50 -9.25
CA CYS A 105 -4.57 0.95 -9.42
C CYS A 105 -3.32 1.40 -10.19
N ALA A 106 -2.17 0.84 -9.83
CA ALA A 106 -0.91 1.19 -10.49
C ALA A 106 -0.92 0.75 -11.96
N SER A 107 -1.47 -0.42 -12.25
CA SER A 107 -1.54 -0.92 -13.63
C SER A 107 -2.43 -0.02 -14.47
N GLU A 108 -3.56 0.41 -13.92
CA GLU A 108 -4.44 1.33 -14.63
C GLU A 108 -3.73 2.66 -14.94
N GLN A 109 -3.09 3.24 -13.93
CA GLN A 109 -2.46 4.55 -14.08
C GLN A 109 -1.17 4.48 -14.89
N GLY A 110 -0.44 3.38 -14.79
CA GLY A 110 0.82 3.21 -15.51
C GLY A 110 0.66 2.70 -16.94
N GLY A 111 -0.52 2.21 -17.29
CA GLY A 111 -0.78 1.74 -18.65
C GLY A 111 -0.13 0.42 -18.98
N LYS A 112 0.25 -0.37 -18.01
CA LYS A 112 0.84 -1.69 -18.19
C LYS A 112 0.64 -2.51 -16.92
N THR A 113 0.80 -3.82 -17.01
CA THR A 113 0.68 -4.66 -15.82
C THR A 113 1.82 -4.39 -14.85
N LEU A 114 1.46 -3.95 -13.65
CA LEU A 114 2.42 -3.66 -12.57
C LEU A 114 1.94 -4.41 -11.33
N THR A 115 2.82 -5.22 -10.75
CA THR A 115 2.45 -6.04 -9.60
C THR A 115 3.31 -5.71 -8.40
N PHE A 116 2.66 -5.31 -7.31
CA PHE A 116 3.29 -5.19 -6.01
C PHE A 116 2.98 -6.45 -5.22
N SER A 117 3.94 -6.96 -4.48
CA SER A 117 3.71 -8.13 -3.64
C SER A 117 4.11 -7.84 -2.21
N SER A 118 3.59 -8.67 -1.30
CA SER A 118 3.88 -8.52 0.12
C SER A 118 5.27 -9.05 0.50
N ASP A 119 5.96 -9.68 -0.41
CA ASP A 119 7.30 -10.24 -0.14
C ASP A 119 8.39 -9.20 -0.27
#